data_21cb39a88a7a0f9b2d1d1abd9824a6ec
#
_entry.id   21cb39a88a7a0f9b2d1d1abd9824a6ec
#
_cell.length_a   1.000
_cell.length_b   1.000
_cell.length_c   1.000
_cell.angle_alpha   90.00
_cell.angle_beta   90.00
_cell.angle_gamma   90.00
#
_symmetry.space_group_name_H-M   'P 1'
#
loop_
_entity.id
_entity.type
_entity.pdbx_description
1 polymer ?
#
loop_
_entity_poly.entity_id
_entity_poly.type
_entity_poly.pdbx_seq_one_letter_code
_entity_poly.pdbx_strand_id
1 'polypeptide(L)'
;MKYRLVGSEMCIRDSMLLSIGASPAMAHAIEEAKSFANLSKAINGALTINIGTFDQHWQKCAIKVANEAKLCGIPWVLDPVGAGASDFRSKNARELLSLKPTVLRGNGSEIISISGISNSGKGVDSTSSSNEALDAAIKISNDNDIIVAVTGEVDYVTNGSKVYAIHGGNEMMTKITATGCALTCLIGAALTSNQDNLVSTANMLGIYSVASDKASKSVRGPASLRTELIDTIYNLTTDEVEKNIKIELI
;
A
#
# COMPACT_ATOMS: atom_id res chain seq x y z
N MET A 1 -8.68 -13.45 -9.89
CA MET A 1 -7.77 -12.29 -9.80
C MET A 1 -6.37 -12.79 -9.53
N LYS A 2 -5.34 -12.36 -10.25
CA LYS A 2 -3.96 -12.85 -10.09
C LYS A 2 -3.04 -11.67 -9.82
N TYR A 3 -2.24 -11.76 -8.79
CA TYR A 3 -1.42 -10.68 -8.25
C TYR A 3 0.06 -11.05 -8.10
N ARG A 4 0.97 -10.06 -8.09
CA ARG A 4 2.42 -10.29 -8.04
C ARG A 4 3.13 -9.37 -7.08
N LEU A 5 4.12 -9.90 -6.39
CA LEU A 5 4.95 -9.25 -5.39
C LEU A 5 6.43 -9.22 -5.78
N VAL A 6 7.09 -8.10 -5.45
CA VAL A 6 8.54 -7.98 -5.40
C VAL A 6 8.90 -7.56 -3.97
N GLY A 7 9.51 -8.45 -3.18
CA GLY A 7 9.89 -8.18 -1.78
C GLY A 7 9.88 -9.42 -0.87
N SER A 8 10.49 -9.37 0.30
CA SER A 8 10.92 -10.53 1.09
C SER A 8 10.00 -11.01 2.22
N GLU A 9 8.94 -10.31 2.58
CA GLU A 9 8.04 -10.69 3.68
C GLU A 9 6.84 -11.51 3.17
N MET A 10 7.08 -12.77 2.82
CA MET A 10 6.17 -13.57 1.99
C MET A 10 4.88 -14.05 2.67
N CYS A 11 4.95 -14.61 3.88
CA CYS A 11 3.84 -15.40 4.42
C CYS A 11 2.53 -14.64 4.68
N ILE A 12 2.58 -13.43 5.23
CA ILE A 12 1.35 -12.68 5.53
C ILE A 12 0.74 -12.05 4.28
N ARG A 13 1.56 -11.52 3.39
CA ARG A 13 1.10 -10.88 2.14
C ARG A 13 0.39 -11.87 1.22
N ASP A 14 1.03 -13.03 1.01
CA ASP A 14 0.48 -14.08 0.16
C ASP A 14 -0.81 -14.66 0.76
N SER A 15 -0.83 -14.90 2.07
CA SER A 15 -2.04 -15.38 2.77
C SER A 15 -3.20 -14.40 2.65
N MET A 16 -2.95 -13.09 2.81
CA MET A 16 -3.97 -12.05 2.63
C MET A 16 -4.51 -12.00 1.20
N LEU A 17 -3.64 -12.13 0.20
CA LEU A 17 -4.07 -12.17 -1.20
C LEU A 17 -4.88 -13.43 -1.50
N LEU A 18 -4.45 -14.59 -1.01
CA LEU A 18 -5.18 -15.84 -1.19
C LEU A 18 -6.55 -15.79 -0.51
N SER A 19 -6.66 -15.15 0.68
CA SER A 19 -7.93 -15.05 1.39
C SER A 19 -8.99 -14.22 0.66
N ILE A 20 -8.60 -13.28 -0.20
CA ILE A 20 -9.54 -12.54 -1.08
C ILE A 20 -9.69 -13.18 -2.47
N GLY A 21 -9.15 -14.40 -2.69
CA GLY A 21 -9.22 -15.09 -3.98
C GLY A 21 -8.23 -14.56 -5.03
N ALA A 22 -7.26 -13.72 -4.65
CA ALA A 22 -6.18 -13.32 -5.53
C ALA A 22 -5.09 -14.40 -5.59
N SER A 23 -4.35 -14.47 -6.68
CA SER A 23 -3.25 -15.43 -6.87
C SER A 23 -1.89 -14.72 -6.85
N PRO A 24 -1.18 -14.74 -5.72
CA PRO A 24 0.13 -14.10 -5.62
C PRO A 24 1.18 -14.84 -6.45
N ALA A 25 2.14 -14.10 -6.97
CA ALA A 25 3.36 -14.64 -7.55
C ALA A 25 4.54 -13.73 -7.22
N MET A 26 5.65 -14.33 -6.78
CA MET A 26 6.87 -13.61 -6.43
C MET A 26 7.82 -13.59 -7.62
N ALA A 27 8.35 -12.40 -7.95
CA ALA A 27 9.45 -12.27 -8.90
C ALA A 27 10.64 -11.65 -8.18
N HIS A 28 11.78 -12.29 -8.26
CA HIS A 28 13.02 -11.87 -7.64
C HIS A 28 14.14 -11.61 -8.65
N ALA A 29 14.16 -12.40 -9.72
CA ALA A 29 15.18 -12.29 -10.75
C ALA A 29 14.84 -11.15 -11.73
N ILE A 30 15.86 -10.32 -12.03
CA ILE A 30 15.72 -9.23 -12.99
C ILE A 30 15.34 -9.73 -14.39
N GLU A 31 15.76 -10.94 -14.72
CA GLU A 31 15.48 -11.62 -15.98
C GLU A 31 14.00 -11.95 -16.16
N GLU A 32 13.27 -12.13 -15.07
CA GLU A 32 11.85 -12.43 -15.08
C GLU A 32 10.96 -11.20 -15.23
N ALA A 33 11.49 -9.99 -15.02
CA ALA A 33 10.71 -8.74 -14.94
C ALA A 33 9.76 -8.58 -16.15
N LYS A 34 10.27 -8.76 -17.37
CA LYS A 34 9.47 -8.66 -18.59
C LYS A 34 8.42 -9.77 -18.72
N SER A 35 8.80 -11.00 -18.42
CA SER A 35 7.88 -12.16 -18.52
C SER A 35 6.70 -12.00 -17.58
N PHE A 36 6.99 -11.54 -16.39
CA PHE A 36 5.96 -11.35 -15.40
C PHE A 36 5.10 -10.11 -15.65
N ALA A 37 5.65 -9.02 -16.16
CA ALA A 37 4.84 -7.88 -16.61
C ALA A 37 3.87 -8.33 -17.73
N ASN A 38 4.35 -9.05 -18.73
CA ASN A 38 3.50 -9.59 -19.80
C ASN A 38 2.41 -10.54 -19.26
N LEU A 39 2.76 -11.41 -18.32
CA LEU A 39 1.78 -12.29 -17.68
C LEU A 39 0.72 -11.47 -16.92
N SER A 40 1.14 -10.47 -16.13
CA SER A 40 0.20 -9.60 -15.41
C SER A 40 -0.74 -8.89 -16.36
N LYS A 41 -0.25 -8.38 -17.50
CA LYS A 41 -1.08 -7.78 -18.54
C LYS A 41 -2.10 -8.77 -19.10
N ALA A 42 -1.66 -9.97 -19.43
CA ALA A 42 -2.51 -11.01 -20.06
C ALA A 42 -3.68 -11.45 -19.15
N ILE A 43 -3.53 -11.33 -17.84
CA ILE A 43 -4.52 -11.77 -16.85
C ILE A 43 -5.19 -10.62 -16.12
N ASN A 44 -5.05 -9.38 -16.61
CA ASN A 44 -5.54 -8.18 -15.93
C ASN A 44 -5.05 -8.11 -14.46
N GLY A 45 -3.75 -8.32 -14.26
CA GLY A 45 -3.12 -8.28 -12.95
C GLY A 45 -2.54 -6.91 -12.62
N ALA A 46 -2.00 -6.79 -11.40
CA ALA A 46 -1.27 -5.61 -10.93
C ALA A 46 0.10 -6.01 -10.37
N LEU A 47 0.97 -5.03 -10.14
CA LEU A 47 2.29 -5.24 -9.55
C LEU A 47 2.41 -4.46 -8.25
N THR A 48 3.23 -4.97 -7.31
CA THR A 48 3.62 -4.23 -6.11
C THR A 48 5.14 -4.23 -5.99
N ILE A 49 5.70 -3.07 -5.74
CA ILE A 49 7.11 -2.88 -5.44
C ILE A 49 7.23 -2.41 -4.00
N ASN A 50 7.83 -3.24 -3.16
CA ASN A 50 8.08 -2.96 -1.75
C ASN A 50 9.59 -2.96 -1.49
N ILE A 51 10.10 -1.87 -0.90
CA ILE A 51 11.52 -1.71 -0.63
C ILE A 51 11.92 -2.03 0.82
N GLY A 52 11.13 -2.84 1.53
CA GLY A 52 11.38 -3.21 2.93
C GLY A 52 12.71 -3.94 3.14
N THR A 53 13.01 -4.91 2.30
CA THR A 53 14.35 -5.50 2.18
C THR A 53 14.95 -5.03 0.87
N PHE A 54 16.02 -4.24 0.91
CA PHE A 54 16.48 -3.50 -0.25
C PHE A 54 17.99 -3.41 -0.32
N ASP A 55 18.55 -3.85 -1.44
CA ASP A 55 19.96 -3.79 -1.80
C ASP A 55 20.12 -3.34 -3.26
N GLN A 56 21.35 -3.32 -3.76
CA GLN A 56 21.62 -2.91 -5.16
C GLN A 56 21.01 -3.85 -6.20
N HIS A 57 20.88 -5.15 -5.91
CA HIS A 57 20.25 -6.10 -6.81
C HIS A 57 18.75 -5.81 -6.91
N TRP A 58 18.10 -5.64 -5.76
CA TRP A 58 16.69 -5.29 -5.68
C TRP A 58 16.38 -3.93 -6.33
N GLN A 59 17.26 -2.93 -6.17
CA GLN A 59 17.12 -1.64 -6.84
C GLN A 59 17.00 -1.83 -8.35
N LYS A 60 17.93 -2.55 -8.96
CA LYS A 60 17.91 -2.81 -10.41
C LYS A 60 16.65 -3.56 -10.84
N CYS A 61 16.25 -4.57 -10.07
CA CYS A 61 15.03 -5.34 -10.33
C CYS A 61 13.79 -4.46 -10.23
N ALA A 62 13.64 -3.66 -9.17
CA ALA A 62 12.51 -2.77 -8.95
C ALA A 62 12.36 -1.75 -10.08
N ILE A 63 13.45 -1.09 -10.49
CA ILE A 63 13.45 -0.14 -11.61
C ILE A 63 13.06 -0.85 -12.92
N LYS A 64 13.60 -2.04 -13.17
CA LYS A 64 13.27 -2.82 -14.37
C LYS A 64 11.79 -3.19 -14.39
N VAL A 65 11.26 -3.70 -13.27
CA VAL A 65 9.84 -4.09 -13.14
C VAL A 65 8.91 -2.88 -13.31
N ALA A 66 9.24 -1.73 -12.71
CA ALA A 66 8.45 -0.50 -12.85
C ALA A 66 8.40 -0.01 -14.31
N ASN A 67 9.54 -0.07 -15.02
CA ASN A 67 9.58 0.29 -16.44
C ASN A 67 8.77 -0.68 -17.31
N GLU A 68 8.86 -1.99 -17.06
CA GLU A 68 8.04 -2.98 -17.78
C GLU A 68 6.54 -2.80 -17.47
N ALA A 69 6.17 -2.47 -16.22
CA ALA A 69 4.80 -2.14 -15.87
C ALA A 69 4.27 -0.96 -16.68
N LYS A 70 5.05 0.12 -16.78
CA LYS A 70 4.72 1.29 -17.59
C LYS A 70 4.56 0.94 -19.07
N LEU A 71 5.48 0.18 -19.65
CA LEU A 71 5.42 -0.26 -21.06
C LEU A 71 4.21 -1.14 -21.35
N CYS A 72 3.80 -1.95 -20.40
CA CYS A 72 2.65 -2.85 -20.52
C CYS A 72 1.31 -2.17 -20.18
N GLY A 73 1.32 -0.98 -19.57
CA GLY A 73 0.11 -0.31 -19.06
C GLY A 73 -0.51 -1.04 -17.87
N ILE A 74 0.32 -1.65 -17.00
CA ILE A 74 -0.14 -2.40 -15.84
C ILE A 74 -0.15 -1.48 -14.63
N PRO A 75 -1.25 -1.45 -13.82
CA PRO A 75 -1.25 -0.72 -12.57
C PRO A 75 -0.24 -1.31 -11.60
N TRP A 76 0.45 -0.43 -10.85
CA TRP A 76 1.39 -0.87 -9.84
C TRP A 76 1.40 0.03 -8.62
N VAL A 77 1.71 -0.57 -7.47
CA VAL A 77 1.75 0.11 -6.18
C VAL A 77 3.19 0.16 -5.69
N LEU A 78 3.63 1.33 -5.25
CA LEU A 78 4.91 1.53 -4.57
C LEU A 78 4.68 1.59 -3.06
N ASP A 79 5.43 0.76 -2.33
CA ASP A 79 5.52 0.77 -0.86
C ASP A 79 6.96 1.17 -0.46
N PRO A 80 7.20 2.44 -0.09
CA PRO A 80 8.53 2.99 0.14
C PRO A 80 9.04 2.72 1.55
N VAL A 81 8.92 1.49 2.03
CA VAL A 81 9.22 1.09 3.40
C VAL A 81 10.57 1.61 3.86
N GLY A 82 10.54 2.39 4.95
CA GLY A 82 11.73 2.95 5.57
C GLY A 82 12.33 4.16 4.84
N ALA A 83 11.60 4.79 3.93
CA ALA A 83 11.98 6.11 3.42
C ALA A 83 12.10 7.09 4.59
N GLY A 84 13.19 7.87 4.62
CA GLY A 84 13.54 8.72 5.75
C GLY A 84 14.53 8.08 6.73
N ALA A 85 14.59 6.75 6.81
CA ALA A 85 15.51 6.05 7.71
C ALA A 85 16.97 6.07 7.22
N SER A 86 17.19 6.21 5.91
CA SER A 86 18.51 6.37 5.31
C SER A 86 18.43 7.08 3.96
N ASP A 87 19.52 7.74 3.56
CA ASP A 87 19.65 8.40 2.26
C ASP A 87 19.46 7.40 1.11
N PHE A 88 19.98 6.19 1.25
CA PHE A 88 19.85 5.13 0.26
C PHE A 88 18.38 4.81 0.00
N ARG A 89 17.57 4.60 1.05
CA ARG A 89 16.14 4.31 0.92
C ARG A 89 15.36 5.50 0.35
N SER A 90 15.61 6.69 0.88
CA SER A 90 14.92 7.91 0.45
C SER A 90 15.21 8.26 -1.01
N LYS A 91 16.47 8.12 -1.44
CA LYS A 91 16.87 8.33 -2.84
C LYS A 91 16.16 7.34 -3.78
N ASN A 92 16.18 6.06 -3.44
CA ASN A 92 15.57 5.02 -4.27
C ASN A 92 14.04 5.10 -4.28
N ALA A 93 13.41 5.47 -3.16
CA ALA A 93 11.98 5.72 -3.12
C ALA A 93 11.57 6.86 -4.07
N ARG A 94 12.33 7.97 -4.10
CA ARG A 94 12.10 9.07 -5.04
C ARG A 94 12.36 8.67 -6.50
N GLU A 95 13.38 7.86 -6.75
CA GLU A 95 13.67 7.34 -8.10
C GLU A 95 12.50 6.46 -8.60
N LEU A 96 12.00 5.55 -7.78
CA LEU A 96 10.84 4.73 -8.13
C LEU A 96 9.56 5.56 -8.28
N LEU A 97 9.35 6.58 -7.43
CA LEU A 97 8.23 7.51 -7.55
C LEU A 97 8.23 8.23 -8.91
N SER A 98 9.42 8.62 -9.42
CA SER A 98 9.53 9.28 -10.73
C SER A 98 9.10 8.40 -11.91
N LEU A 99 8.99 7.08 -11.70
CA LEU A 99 8.45 6.13 -12.68
C LEU A 99 6.92 6.07 -12.67
N LYS A 100 6.27 6.90 -11.84
CA LYS A 100 4.82 7.10 -11.76
C LYS A 100 4.06 5.82 -11.43
N PRO A 101 4.13 5.33 -10.17
CA PRO A 101 3.22 4.29 -9.71
C PRO A 101 1.76 4.72 -9.84
N THR A 102 0.84 3.78 -10.03
CA THR A 102 -0.58 4.07 -9.97
C THR A 102 -0.97 4.55 -8.56
N VAL A 103 -0.40 3.90 -7.54
CA VAL A 103 -0.56 4.26 -6.13
C VAL A 103 0.79 4.25 -5.43
N LEU A 104 1.08 5.31 -4.69
CA LEU A 104 2.10 5.34 -3.65
C LEU A 104 1.41 5.08 -2.31
N ARG A 105 1.79 4.05 -1.55
CA ARG A 105 1.25 3.79 -0.22
C ARG A 105 2.37 3.79 0.81
N GLY A 106 2.26 4.62 1.85
CA GLY A 106 3.21 4.67 2.96
C GLY A 106 2.56 5.14 4.26
N ASN A 107 3.30 5.10 5.36
CA ASN A 107 2.89 5.80 6.57
C ASN A 107 3.23 7.29 6.48
N GLY A 108 2.72 8.10 7.42
CA GLY A 108 2.91 9.55 7.39
C GLY A 108 4.37 9.97 7.30
N SER A 109 5.27 9.34 8.06
CA SER A 109 6.70 9.69 8.06
C SER A 109 7.40 9.35 6.74
N GLU A 110 7.05 8.24 6.11
CA GLU A 110 7.55 7.84 4.79
C GLU A 110 7.11 8.83 3.72
N ILE A 111 5.83 9.20 3.70
CA ILE A 111 5.26 10.15 2.74
C ILE A 111 5.87 11.54 2.89
N ILE A 112 5.98 12.06 4.11
CA ILE A 112 6.65 13.34 4.39
C ILE A 112 8.12 13.32 3.91
N SER A 113 8.85 12.24 4.20
CA SER A 113 10.25 12.10 3.78
C SER A 113 10.46 12.13 2.26
N ILE A 114 9.49 11.62 1.50
CA ILE A 114 9.57 11.57 0.03
C ILE A 114 9.15 12.89 -0.59
N SER A 115 8.23 13.64 0.04
CA SER A 115 7.64 14.87 -0.49
C SER A 115 8.65 16.00 -0.72
N GLY A 116 9.81 15.94 -0.07
CA GLY A 116 10.79 17.02 -0.05
C GLY A 116 10.36 18.25 0.78
N ILE A 117 9.28 18.14 1.54
CA ILE A 117 8.88 19.16 2.51
C ILE A 117 9.89 19.09 3.66
N SER A 118 10.63 20.18 3.88
CA SER A 118 11.57 20.28 5.00
C SER A 118 10.78 20.31 6.31
N ASN A 119 11.04 19.36 7.20
CA ASN A 119 10.53 19.46 8.58
C ASN A 119 11.13 20.72 9.23
N SER A 120 10.37 21.79 9.29
CA SER A 120 10.69 22.93 10.14
C SER A 120 10.45 22.48 11.58
N GLY A 121 11.52 22.03 12.24
CA GLY A 121 11.69 21.52 13.58
C GLY A 121 10.77 22.01 14.70
N LYS A 122 9.48 21.76 14.60
CA LYS A 122 8.51 21.93 15.68
C LYS A 122 8.13 20.56 16.20
N GLY A 123 8.17 20.41 17.52
CA GLY A 123 7.87 19.18 18.23
C GLY A 123 6.57 18.52 17.78
N VAL A 124 6.61 17.20 17.70
CA VAL A 124 5.60 16.35 17.10
C VAL A 124 4.41 16.21 18.06
N ASP A 125 3.39 17.07 17.92
CA ASP A 125 2.04 16.71 18.34
C ASP A 125 1.41 15.82 17.28
N SER A 126 0.76 14.73 17.69
CA SER A 126 0.21 13.71 16.78
C SER A 126 -0.78 14.25 15.73
N THR A 127 -1.54 15.29 16.07
CA THR A 127 -2.47 15.98 15.16
C THR A 127 -1.77 16.84 14.10
N SER A 128 -0.65 17.49 14.42
CA SER A 128 0.15 18.22 13.42
C SER A 128 0.82 17.26 12.44
N SER A 129 1.23 16.08 12.88
CA SER A 129 1.86 15.09 12.00
C SER A 129 0.89 14.48 10.95
N SER A 130 -0.39 14.35 11.29
CA SER A 130 -1.40 13.83 10.35
C SER A 130 -1.73 14.85 9.25
N ASN A 131 -1.84 16.15 9.60
CA ASN A 131 -2.05 17.22 8.63
C ASN A 131 -0.84 17.40 7.70
N GLU A 132 0.38 17.37 8.24
CA GLU A 132 1.61 17.43 7.45
C GLU A 132 1.71 16.25 6.47
N ALA A 133 1.30 15.07 6.88
CA ALA A 133 1.29 13.89 6.03
C ALA A 133 0.25 14.00 4.90
N LEU A 134 -0.92 14.58 5.17
CA LEU A 134 -1.94 14.84 4.17
C LEU A 134 -1.48 15.89 3.15
N ASP A 135 -0.90 17.00 3.61
CA ASP A 135 -0.35 18.04 2.73
C ASP A 135 0.77 17.47 1.83
N ALA A 136 1.64 16.64 2.41
CA ALA A 136 2.68 15.94 1.66
C ALA A 136 2.09 14.99 0.61
N ALA A 137 1.03 14.26 0.95
CA ALA A 137 0.34 13.35 0.04
C ALA A 137 -0.30 14.10 -1.13
N ILE A 138 -1.02 15.20 -0.87
CA ILE A 138 -1.63 16.06 -1.89
C ILE A 138 -0.55 16.63 -2.82
N LYS A 139 0.56 17.11 -2.25
CA LYS A 139 1.67 17.63 -3.03
C LYS A 139 2.27 16.55 -3.95
N ILE A 140 2.61 15.38 -3.41
CA ILE A 140 3.18 14.27 -4.21
C ILE A 140 2.21 13.86 -5.31
N SER A 141 0.93 13.76 -5.00
CA SER A 141 -0.11 13.40 -5.94
C SER A 141 -0.18 14.37 -7.11
N ASN A 142 -0.23 15.69 -6.84
CA ASN A 142 -0.26 16.73 -7.85
C ASN A 142 1.02 16.78 -8.70
N ASP A 143 2.18 16.67 -8.05
CA ASP A 143 3.48 16.77 -8.74
C ASP A 143 3.73 15.58 -9.69
N ASN A 144 3.13 14.41 -9.40
CA ASN A 144 3.41 13.17 -10.13
C ASN A 144 2.20 12.62 -10.91
N ASP A 145 1.00 13.17 -10.71
CA ASP A 145 -0.25 12.66 -11.30
C ASP A 145 -0.49 11.18 -10.93
N ILE A 146 -0.49 10.89 -9.63
CA ILE A 146 -0.68 9.55 -9.05
C ILE A 146 -1.63 9.61 -7.86
N ILE A 147 -2.09 8.45 -7.41
CA ILE A 147 -2.83 8.31 -6.15
C ILE A 147 -1.83 8.13 -5.02
N VAL A 148 -2.07 8.80 -3.88
CA VAL A 148 -1.31 8.61 -2.66
C VAL A 148 -2.22 8.12 -1.55
N ALA A 149 -1.85 7.01 -0.91
CA ALA A 149 -2.51 6.44 0.26
C ALA A 149 -1.58 6.57 1.48
N VAL A 150 -1.99 7.32 2.47
CA VAL A 150 -1.27 7.52 3.74
C VAL A 150 -1.97 6.75 4.83
N THR A 151 -1.23 5.91 5.55
CA THR A 151 -1.80 5.19 6.70
C THR A 151 -1.34 5.78 8.02
N GLY A 152 -2.28 5.91 8.96
CA GLY A 152 -2.07 6.51 10.28
C GLY A 152 -3.21 6.20 11.24
N GLU A 153 -3.52 7.10 12.15
CA GLU A 153 -4.70 7.03 13.01
C GLU A 153 -5.99 7.22 12.19
N VAL A 154 -5.94 8.14 11.24
CA VAL A 154 -6.89 8.26 10.12
C VAL A 154 -6.08 8.00 8.85
N ASP A 155 -6.57 7.10 8.00
CA ASP A 155 -5.95 6.86 6.71
C ASP A 155 -6.50 7.85 5.68
N TYR A 156 -5.63 8.32 4.78
CA TYR A 156 -6.04 9.25 3.72
C TYR A 156 -5.68 8.68 2.34
N VAL A 157 -6.59 8.86 1.37
CA VAL A 157 -6.34 8.52 -0.04
C VAL A 157 -6.68 9.72 -0.90
N THR A 158 -5.72 10.18 -1.70
CA THR A 158 -5.89 11.36 -2.53
C THR A 158 -5.36 11.18 -3.96
N ASN A 159 -5.98 11.88 -4.91
CA ASN A 159 -5.47 12.11 -6.26
C ASN A 159 -5.06 13.57 -6.47
N GLY A 160 -4.83 14.32 -5.39
CA GLY A 160 -4.49 15.73 -5.40
C GLY A 160 -5.68 16.68 -5.41
N SER A 161 -6.82 16.29 -5.99
CA SER A 161 -8.04 17.11 -6.03
C SER A 161 -9.15 16.63 -5.11
N LYS A 162 -9.20 15.34 -4.82
CA LYS A 162 -10.14 14.70 -3.91
C LYS A 162 -9.36 14.00 -2.80
N VAL A 163 -9.91 14.04 -1.59
CA VAL A 163 -9.36 13.33 -0.43
C VAL A 163 -10.44 12.49 0.20
N TYR A 164 -10.19 11.20 0.34
CA TYR A 164 -10.97 10.32 1.19
C TYR A 164 -10.27 10.15 2.52
N ALA A 165 -11.00 10.37 3.62
CA ALA A 165 -10.58 10.03 4.98
C ALA A 165 -11.23 8.70 5.37
N ILE A 166 -10.44 7.76 5.86
CA ILE A 166 -10.89 6.43 6.26
C ILE A 166 -10.63 6.28 7.75
N HIS A 167 -11.69 6.01 8.49
CA HIS A 167 -11.67 5.87 9.95
C HIS A 167 -11.81 4.42 10.36
N GLY A 168 -11.14 4.04 11.44
CA GLY A 168 -11.18 2.70 12.02
C GLY A 168 -9.82 2.00 11.94
N GLY A 169 -9.85 0.69 12.22
CA GLY A 169 -8.64 -0.09 12.40
C GLY A 169 -8.18 -0.10 13.86
N ASN A 170 -7.48 -1.16 14.25
CA ASN A 170 -7.06 -1.35 15.61
C ASN A 170 -5.56 -1.06 15.78
N GLU A 171 -5.19 -0.31 16.82
CA GLU A 171 -3.80 0.05 17.11
C GLU A 171 -2.86 -1.16 17.27
N MET A 172 -3.40 -2.32 17.68
CA MET A 172 -2.63 -3.56 17.79
C MET A 172 -2.01 -4.00 16.45
N MET A 173 -2.53 -3.52 15.32
CA MET A 173 -1.94 -3.74 13.99
C MET A 173 -0.50 -3.23 13.91
N THR A 174 -0.16 -2.19 14.67
CA THR A 174 1.21 -1.65 14.75
C THR A 174 2.21 -2.60 15.43
N LYS A 175 1.72 -3.61 16.15
CA LYS A 175 2.53 -4.63 16.85
C LYS A 175 2.75 -5.89 15.99
N ILE A 176 2.25 -5.90 14.77
CA ILE A 176 2.39 -7.01 13.82
C ILE A 176 3.22 -6.52 12.64
N THR A 177 4.32 -7.19 12.36
CA THR A 177 5.14 -6.86 11.18
C THR A 177 4.40 -7.13 9.87
N ALA A 178 4.70 -6.32 8.85
CA ALA A 178 4.21 -6.47 7.48
C ALA A 178 2.69 -6.32 7.26
N THR A 179 1.92 -5.84 8.23
CA THR A 179 0.48 -5.54 8.04
C THR A 179 0.27 -4.44 6.99
N GLY A 180 1.10 -3.40 7.02
CA GLY A 180 1.12 -2.36 6.00
C GLY A 180 1.50 -2.91 4.62
N CYS A 181 2.55 -3.74 4.55
CA CYS A 181 2.95 -4.38 3.29
C CYS A 181 1.85 -5.30 2.72
N ALA A 182 1.08 -5.95 3.59
CA ALA A 182 -0.07 -6.75 3.18
C ALA A 182 -1.19 -5.85 2.60
N LEU A 183 -1.50 -4.73 3.24
CA LEU A 183 -2.45 -3.75 2.71
C LEU A 183 -2.00 -3.23 1.32
N THR A 184 -0.72 -2.95 1.14
CA THR A 184 -0.18 -2.55 -0.18
C THR A 184 -0.47 -3.60 -1.25
N CYS A 185 -0.37 -4.88 -0.92
CA CYS A 185 -0.70 -5.97 -1.83
C CYS A 185 -2.20 -6.05 -2.13
N LEU A 186 -3.04 -5.86 -1.11
CA LEU A 186 -4.50 -5.81 -1.27
C LEU A 186 -4.93 -4.64 -2.14
N ILE A 187 -4.31 -3.45 -1.99
CA ILE A 187 -4.52 -2.31 -2.89
C ILE A 187 -4.20 -2.71 -4.33
N GLY A 188 -3.04 -3.33 -4.57
CA GLY A 188 -2.69 -3.82 -5.91
C GLY A 188 -3.75 -4.77 -6.48
N ALA A 189 -4.31 -5.66 -5.69
CA ALA A 189 -5.41 -6.52 -6.12
C ALA A 189 -6.68 -5.71 -6.44
N ALA A 190 -7.01 -4.68 -5.65
CA ALA A 190 -8.16 -3.81 -5.88
C ALA A 190 -8.06 -3.01 -7.19
N LEU A 191 -6.83 -2.62 -7.60
CA LEU A 191 -6.60 -1.92 -8.87
C LEU A 191 -6.92 -2.76 -10.12
N THR A 192 -7.14 -4.06 -9.97
CA THR A 192 -7.55 -4.94 -11.08
C THR A 192 -9.08 -4.96 -11.28
N SER A 193 -9.83 -4.25 -10.43
CA SER A 193 -11.27 -4.04 -10.63
C SER A 193 -11.50 -3.05 -11.79
N ASN A 194 -12.69 -3.06 -12.36
CA ASN A 194 -13.07 -2.11 -13.40
C ASN A 194 -13.58 -0.77 -12.82
N GLN A 195 -13.24 -0.47 -11.57
CA GLN A 195 -13.64 0.77 -10.90
C GLN A 195 -12.53 1.83 -11.00
N ASP A 196 -12.88 3.06 -10.66
CA ASP A 196 -11.92 4.14 -10.49
C ASP A 196 -10.85 3.76 -9.46
N ASN A 197 -9.59 3.99 -9.78
CA ASN A 197 -8.45 3.57 -8.95
C ASN A 197 -8.42 4.27 -7.59
N LEU A 198 -8.87 5.54 -7.50
CA LEU A 198 -8.94 6.29 -6.25
C LEU A 198 -9.98 5.65 -5.32
N VAL A 199 -11.16 5.37 -5.86
CA VAL A 199 -12.27 4.72 -5.13
C VAL A 199 -11.87 3.30 -4.72
N SER A 200 -11.26 2.52 -5.62
CA SER A 200 -10.78 1.16 -5.33
C SER A 200 -9.74 1.15 -4.20
N THR A 201 -8.84 2.14 -4.20
CA THR A 201 -7.84 2.29 -3.15
C THR A 201 -8.49 2.65 -1.81
N ALA A 202 -9.38 3.64 -1.76
CA ALA A 202 -10.07 4.06 -0.55
C ALA A 202 -10.94 2.92 0.03
N ASN A 203 -11.68 2.23 -0.82
CA ASN A 203 -12.50 1.08 -0.40
C ASN A 203 -11.63 -0.05 0.19
N MET A 204 -10.45 -0.33 -0.39
CA MET A 204 -9.59 -1.38 0.14
C MET A 204 -9.03 -1.01 1.53
N LEU A 205 -8.66 0.24 1.77
CA LEU A 205 -8.28 0.69 3.11
C LEU A 205 -9.45 0.53 4.10
N GLY A 206 -10.65 0.92 3.69
CA GLY A 206 -11.84 0.78 4.52
C GLY A 206 -12.18 -0.68 4.84
N ILE A 207 -12.12 -1.58 3.87
CA ILE A 207 -12.30 -3.03 4.07
C ILE A 207 -11.28 -3.58 5.06
N TYR A 208 -10.02 -3.18 4.91
CA TYR A 208 -8.93 -3.62 5.79
C TYR A 208 -9.12 -3.11 7.22
N SER A 209 -9.59 -1.87 7.38
CA SER A 209 -9.95 -1.27 8.66
C SER A 209 -11.07 -2.05 9.36
N VAL A 210 -12.17 -2.34 8.64
CA VAL A 210 -13.29 -3.16 9.15
C VAL A 210 -12.82 -4.55 9.57
N ALA A 211 -11.98 -5.19 8.76
CA ALA A 211 -11.43 -6.50 9.08
C ALA A 211 -10.56 -6.46 10.35
N SER A 212 -9.72 -5.44 10.48
CA SER A 212 -8.87 -5.22 11.66
C SER A 212 -9.70 -5.02 12.94
N ASP A 213 -10.73 -4.17 12.86
CA ASP A 213 -11.65 -3.91 13.98
C ASP A 213 -12.41 -5.16 14.40
N LYS A 214 -12.87 -5.95 13.43
CA LYS A 214 -13.58 -7.19 13.70
C LYS A 214 -12.65 -8.25 14.32
N ALA A 215 -11.48 -8.47 13.73
CA ALA A 215 -10.51 -9.44 14.19
C ALA A 215 -10.00 -9.14 15.61
N SER A 216 -9.83 -7.86 15.94
CA SER A 216 -9.31 -7.45 17.26
C SER A 216 -10.21 -7.79 18.43
N LYS A 217 -11.51 -8.01 18.20
CA LYS A 217 -12.50 -8.27 19.27
C LYS A 217 -12.39 -9.65 19.91
N SER A 218 -11.82 -10.63 19.20
CA SER A 218 -11.79 -12.04 19.60
C SER A 218 -10.40 -12.54 20.00
N VAL A 219 -9.38 -11.67 20.00
CA VAL A 219 -7.98 -12.08 20.15
C VAL A 219 -7.37 -11.66 21.49
N ARG A 220 -6.32 -12.39 21.91
CA ARG A 220 -5.59 -12.11 23.15
C ARG A 220 -4.37 -11.20 22.96
N GLY A 221 -3.95 -10.96 21.73
CA GLY A 221 -2.74 -10.19 21.45
C GLY A 221 -2.30 -10.24 19.98
N PRO A 222 -1.15 -9.62 19.63
CA PRO A 222 -0.72 -9.45 18.23
C PRO A 222 -0.57 -10.75 17.44
N ALA A 223 -0.08 -11.84 18.06
CA ALA A 223 0.12 -13.10 17.35
C ALA A 223 -1.20 -13.73 16.92
N SER A 224 -2.19 -13.76 17.81
CA SER A 224 -3.54 -14.23 17.47
C SER A 224 -4.26 -13.26 16.54
N LEU A 225 -4.05 -11.94 16.66
CA LEU A 225 -4.61 -10.97 15.72
C LEU A 225 -4.10 -11.21 14.29
N ARG A 226 -2.82 -11.52 14.11
CA ARG A 226 -2.27 -11.83 12.79
C ARG A 226 -3.03 -12.97 12.10
N THR A 227 -3.32 -14.04 12.82
CA THR A 227 -4.06 -15.20 12.30
C THR A 227 -5.53 -14.83 12.06
N GLU A 228 -6.16 -14.25 13.06
CA GLU A 228 -7.57 -13.87 13.00
C GLU A 228 -7.87 -12.83 11.91
N LEU A 229 -6.93 -11.95 11.58
CA LEU A 229 -7.09 -10.98 10.51
C LEU A 229 -7.20 -11.68 9.14
N ILE A 230 -6.41 -12.71 8.89
CA ILE A 230 -6.48 -13.51 7.65
C ILE A 230 -7.83 -14.23 7.57
N ASP A 231 -8.25 -14.87 8.66
CA ASP A 231 -9.52 -15.59 8.74
C ASP A 231 -10.70 -14.62 8.61
N THR A 232 -10.60 -13.44 9.22
CA THR A 232 -11.63 -12.39 9.11
C THR A 232 -11.75 -11.88 7.68
N ILE A 233 -10.65 -11.57 6.99
CA ILE A 233 -10.70 -11.12 5.60
C ILE A 233 -11.31 -12.19 4.69
N TYR A 234 -10.99 -13.46 4.90
CA TYR A 234 -11.57 -14.57 4.15
C TYR A 234 -13.08 -14.70 4.32
N ASN A 235 -13.59 -14.46 5.55
CA ASN A 235 -15.00 -14.63 5.89
C ASN A 235 -15.82 -13.33 5.84
N LEU A 236 -15.19 -12.17 5.51
CA LEU A 236 -15.85 -10.87 5.52
C LEU A 236 -16.91 -10.79 4.43
N THR A 237 -18.13 -10.46 4.81
CA THR A 237 -19.25 -10.32 3.89
C THR A 237 -19.45 -8.86 3.45
N THR A 238 -20.08 -8.66 2.29
CA THR A 238 -20.43 -7.31 1.80
C THR A 238 -21.29 -6.55 2.79
N ASP A 239 -22.31 -7.20 3.37
CA ASP A 239 -23.19 -6.59 4.38
C ASP A 239 -22.43 -6.11 5.62
N GLU A 240 -21.40 -6.84 6.05
CA GLU A 240 -20.57 -6.45 7.19
C GLU A 240 -19.70 -5.25 6.85
N VAL A 241 -19.17 -5.21 5.62
CA VAL A 241 -18.40 -4.05 5.14
C VAL A 241 -19.30 -2.84 5.07
N GLU A 242 -20.45 -2.92 4.39
CA GLU A 242 -21.37 -1.78 4.21
C GLU A 242 -21.86 -1.18 5.54
N LYS A 243 -22.06 -2.02 6.55
CA LYS A 243 -22.51 -1.57 7.87
C LYS A 243 -21.42 -0.89 8.72
N ASN A 244 -20.15 -1.20 8.48
CA ASN A 244 -19.06 -0.81 9.38
C ASN A 244 -18.01 0.09 8.73
N ILE A 245 -17.99 0.19 7.40
CA ILE A 245 -17.03 1.01 6.68
C ILE A 245 -17.32 2.50 6.93
N LYS A 246 -16.25 3.26 7.20
CA LYS A 246 -16.33 4.70 7.47
C LYS A 246 -15.35 5.42 6.55
N ILE A 247 -15.87 5.90 5.43
CA ILE A 247 -15.12 6.66 4.42
C ILE A 247 -15.84 7.99 4.21
N GLU A 248 -15.10 9.08 4.31
CA GLU A 248 -15.59 10.45 4.09
C GLU A 248 -14.83 11.09 2.93
N LEU A 249 -15.52 11.81 2.07
CA LEU A 249 -14.92 12.73 1.10
C LEU A 249 -14.79 14.10 1.76
N ILE A 250 -13.57 14.62 1.91
CA ILE A 250 -13.25 15.88 2.59
C ILE A 250 -12.62 16.90 1.65
#